data_068ca935137aab89fb21b183db6bffe7
#
_entry.id   068ca935137aab89fb21b183db6bffe7
#
_cell.length_a   1.000
_cell.length_b   1.000
_cell.length_c   1.000
_cell.angle_alpha   90.00
_cell.angle_beta   90.00
_cell.angle_gamma   90.00
#
_symmetry.space_group_name_H-M   'P 1'
#
loop_
_entity.id
_entity.type
_entity.pdbx_description
1 polymer ?
#
loop_
_entity_poly.entity_id
_entity_poly.type
_entity_poly.pdbx_seq_one_letter_code
_entity_poly.pdbx_strand_id
1 'polypeptide(L)'
;MEMNIHDFVPSLEFLYDAVADSIMGYLYLADIRSDRICISEKARQDFGFSECVIQNARETWLARIHPRDRGRIDESISQLYCGHKQTFDDEFQMRATSGRYFWVRARGRIYQPPGAVRPTHVIGILENLEQDGEVDRVTGLHTSDRCRRVVESLIAHGQAQQCGILLFNIDDFTRINMLY
;
A
#
# COMPACT_ATOMS: atom_id res chain seq x y z
N MET A 1 -6.39 12.49 -35.99
CA MET A 1 -6.15 13.57 -35.00
C MET A 1 -5.86 12.86 -33.70
N GLU A 2 -4.58 12.73 -33.34
CA GLU A 2 -4.22 12.12 -32.05
C GLU A 2 -4.65 13.09 -30.95
N MET A 3 -5.51 12.59 -30.07
CA MET A 3 -6.01 13.33 -28.92
C MET A 3 -4.92 13.38 -27.87
N ASN A 4 -4.39 14.59 -27.60
CA ASN A 4 -3.37 14.78 -26.59
C ASN A 4 -4.04 15.05 -25.23
N ILE A 5 -3.75 14.24 -24.22
CA ILE A 5 -4.33 14.37 -22.88
C ILE A 5 -4.03 15.75 -22.24
N HIS A 6 -2.92 16.40 -22.63
CA HIS A 6 -2.56 17.72 -22.16
C HIS A 6 -3.58 18.81 -22.52
N ASP A 7 -4.39 18.58 -23.58
CA ASP A 7 -5.43 19.52 -23.99
C ASP A 7 -6.69 19.43 -23.09
N PHE A 8 -6.80 18.38 -22.26
CA PHE A 8 -7.94 18.13 -21.37
C PHE A 8 -7.65 18.43 -19.92
N VAL A 9 -6.40 18.47 -19.51
CA VAL A 9 -6.01 18.63 -18.10
C VAL A 9 -5.56 20.05 -17.85
N PRO A 10 -6.24 20.82 -16.97
CA PRO A 10 -5.87 22.21 -16.69
C PRO A 10 -4.47 22.36 -16.11
N SER A 11 -4.09 21.47 -15.19
CA SER A 11 -2.73 21.35 -14.65
C SER A 11 -2.49 19.96 -14.07
N LEU A 12 -1.23 19.58 -13.95
CA LEU A 12 -0.85 18.31 -13.35
C LEU A 12 -1.17 18.27 -11.84
N GLU A 13 -1.03 19.41 -11.17
CA GLU A 13 -1.36 19.59 -9.77
C GLU A 13 -2.86 19.37 -9.53
N PHE A 14 -3.70 20.03 -10.31
CA PHE A 14 -5.16 19.83 -10.26
C PHE A 14 -5.53 18.35 -10.48
N LEU A 15 -4.92 17.68 -11.47
CA LEU A 15 -5.19 16.29 -11.73
C LEU A 15 -4.80 15.40 -10.55
N TYR A 16 -3.63 15.66 -9.96
CA TYR A 16 -3.15 14.92 -8.78
C TYR A 16 -4.12 15.07 -7.61
N ASP A 17 -4.52 16.29 -7.29
CA ASP A 17 -5.44 16.58 -6.18
C ASP A 17 -6.83 15.98 -6.43
N ALA A 18 -7.36 16.15 -7.64
CA ALA A 18 -8.66 15.58 -7.99
C ALA A 18 -8.69 14.04 -7.90
N VAL A 19 -7.61 13.38 -8.30
CA VAL A 19 -7.47 11.93 -8.14
C VAL A 19 -7.34 11.55 -6.67
N ALA A 20 -6.51 12.28 -5.92
CA ALA A 20 -6.29 12.03 -4.49
C ALA A 20 -7.59 12.14 -3.67
N ASP A 21 -8.45 13.12 -4.01
CA ASP A 21 -9.74 13.34 -3.35
C ASP A 21 -10.81 12.31 -3.76
N SER A 22 -10.65 11.72 -4.95
CA SER A 22 -11.64 10.77 -5.50
C SER A 22 -11.43 9.33 -5.08
N ILE A 23 -10.25 8.99 -4.50
CA ILE A 23 -9.94 7.63 -4.09
C ILE A 23 -10.16 7.40 -2.60
N MET A 24 -10.56 6.18 -2.22
CA MET A 24 -10.68 5.78 -0.81
C MET A 24 -9.34 5.39 -0.16
N GLY A 25 -8.22 5.87 -0.71
CA GLY A 25 -6.87 5.56 -0.25
C GLY A 25 -6.01 6.80 -0.18
N TYR A 26 -4.71 6.58 -0.32
CA TYR A 26 -3.71 7.64 -0.30
C TYR A 26 -2.91 7.56 -1.60
N LEU A 27 -2.93 8.64 -2.38
CA LEU A 27 -2.12 8.73 -3.60
C LEU A 27 -0.67 9.01 -3.24
N TYR A 28 0.27 8.38 -3.97
CA TYR A 28 1.68 8.72 -3.89
C TYR A 28 2.34 8.73 -5.27
N LEU A 29 3.34 9.58 -5.42
CA LEU A 29 4.21 9.69 -6.59
C LEU A 29 5.66 9.80 -6.11
N ALA A 30 6.49 8.80 -6.40
CA ALA A 30 7.90 8.79 -6.04
C ALA A 30 8.79 9.10 -7.25
N ASP A 31 9.75 10.02 -7.08
CA ASP A 31 10.88 10.21 -7.99
C ASP A 31 12.07 9.41 -7.47
N ILE A 32 12.38 8.30 -8.16
CA ILE A 32 13.44 7.36 -7.79
C ILE A 32 14.82 8.01 -7.82
N ARG A 33 15.04 8.95 -8.77
CA ARG A 33 16.37 9.53 -9.01
C ARG A 33 16.76 10.54 -7.93
N SER A 34 15.79 11.30 -7.43
CA SER A 34 16.00 12.31 -6.41
C SER A 34 15.66 11.85 -5.00
N ASP A 35 15.24 10.58 -4.85
CA ASP A 35 14.77 9.98 -3.60
C ASP A 35 13.72 10.87 -2.89
N ARG A 36 12.71 11.31 -3.66
CA ARG A 36 11.60 12.12 -3.17
C ARG A 36 10.28 11.41 -3.42
N ILE A 37 9.35 11.64 -2.52
CA ILE A 37 7.98 11.16 -2.68
C ILE A 37 6.99 12.30 -2.39
N CYS A 38 6.02 12.48 -3.29
CA CYS A 38 4.85 13.29 -3.07
C CYS A 38 3.71 12.38 -2.61
N ILE A 39 3.05 12.74 -1.51
CA ILE A 39 1.91 12.02 -0.94
C ILE A 39 0.70 12.95 -0.85
N SER A 40 -0.50 12.39 -0.92
CA SER A 40 -1.73 13.16 -0.73
C SER A 40 -1.80 13.77 0.67
N GLU A 41 -2.55 14.89 0.79
CA GLU A 41 -2.72 15.60 2.05
C GLU A 41 -3.30 14.69 3.15
N LYS A 42 -4.24 13.81 2.80
CA LYS A 42 -4.77 12.80 3.70
C LYS A 42 -3.69 11.85 4.23
N ALA A 43 -2.76 11.41 3.35
CA ALA A 43 -1.62 10.58 3.77
C ALA A 43 -0.69 11.34 4.73
N ARG A 44 -0.42 12.62 4.45
CA ARG A 44 0.39 13.48 5.31
C ARG A 44 -0.17 13.53 6.73
N GLN A 45 -1.48 13.74 6.86
CA GLN A 45 -2.17 13.85 8.16
C GLN A 45 -2.20 12.51 8.90
N ASP A 46 -2.64 11.45 8.24
CA ASP A 46 -2.85 10.14 8.88
C ASP A 46 -1.55 9.46 9.30
N PHE A 47 -0.47 9.65 8.53
CA PHE A 47 0.85 9.11 8.84
C PHE A 47 1.77 10.09 9.60
N GLY A 48 1.35 11.34 9.78
CA GLY A 48 2.08 12.36 10.54
C GLY A 48 3.39 12.79 9.86
N PHE A 49 3.35 13.00 8.55
CA PHE A 49 4.45 13.66 7.85
C PHE A 49 4.34 15.17 7.97
N SER A 50 5.49 15.87 7.99
CA SER A 50 5.52 17.34 8.09
C SER A 50 5.01 18.01 6.81
N GLU A 51 5.32 17.40 5.66
CA GLU A 51 5.05 17.94 4.33
C GLU A 51 4.53 16.85 3.40
N CYS A 52 3.84 17.26 2.31
CA CYS A 52 3.41 16.35 1.26
C CYS A 52 4.57 15.88 0.38
N VAL A 53 5.63 16.69 0.24
CA VAL A 53 6.85 16.31 -0.50
C VAL A 53 7.95 15.96 0.48
N ILE A 54 8.28 14.67 0.55
CA ILE A 54 9.23 14.10 1.52
C ILE A 54 10.56 13.87 0.81
N GLN A 55 11.63 14.40 1.39
CA GLN A 55 13.01 14.10 0.99
C GLN A 55 13.51 12.82 1.70
N ASN A 56 14.55 12.18 1.16
CA ASN A 56 15.05 10.88 1.64
C ASN A 56 13.90 9.89 1.80
N ALA A 57 13.13 9.79 0.73
CA ALA A 57 11.82 9.15 0.73
C ALA A 57 11.90 7.69 1.18
N ARG A 58 12.91 6.94 0.70
CA ARG A 58 13.07 5.53 1.03
C ARG A 58 13.26 5.32 2.54
N GLU A 59 14.20 6.01 3.14
CA GLU A 59 14.48 5.89 4.57
C GLU A 59 13.29 6.35 5.42
N THR A 60 12.73 7.52 5.10
CA THR A 60 11.59 8.10 5.80
C THR A 60 10.37 7.19 5.75
N TRP A 61 10.13 6.58 4.58
CA TRP A 61 9.03 5.64 4.39
C TRP A 61 9.23 4.36 5.18
N LEU A 62 10.41 3.72 5.05
CA LEU A 62 10.75 2.51 5.77
C LEU A 62 10.70 2.69 7.30
N ALA A 63 11.02 3.89 7.81
CA ALA A 63 10.91 4.19 9.22
C ALA A 63 9.47 4.13 9.76
N ARG A 64 8.46 4.30 8.90
CA ARG A 64 7.03 4.17 9.25
C ARG A 64 6.52 2.74 9.18
N ILE A 65 7.21 1.86 8.47
CA ILE A 65 6.83 0.45 8.33
C ILE A 65 7.19 -0.31 9.60
N HIS A 66 6.33 -1.24 9.99
CA HIS A 66 6.58 -2.11 11.14
C HIS A 66 7.91 -2.87 10.98
N PRO A 67 8.76 -2.98 12.02
CA PRO A 67 10.09 -3.58 11.91
C PRO A 67 10.13 -4.97 11.26
N ARG A 68 9.09 -5.78 11.45
CA ARG A 68 8.98 -7.12 10.86
C ARG A 68 8.82 -7.11 9.34
N ASP A 69 8.24 -6.04 8.78
CA ASP A 69 7.95 -5.93 7.35
C ASP A 69 9.05 -5.19 6.59
N ARG A 70 9.88 -4.39 7.28
CA ARG A 70 10.87 -3.48 6.66
C ARG A 70 11.78 -4.17 5.67
N GLY A 71 12.40 -5.29 6.05
CA GLY A 71 13.37 -5.98 5.19
C GLY A 71 12.73 -6.47 3.89
N ARG A 72 11.54 -7.07 3.98
CA ARG A 72 10.78 -7.56 2.83
C ARG A 72 10.37 -6.42 1.91
N ILE A 73 9.87 -5.33 2.47
CA ILE A 73 9.42 -4.17 1.68
C ILE A 73 10.60 -3.43 1.07
N ASP A 74 11.72 -3.29 1.78
CA ASP A 74 12.94 -2.68 1.25
C ASP A 74 13.50 -3.45 0.05
N GLU A 75 13.49 -4.78 0.11
CA GLU A 75 13.85 -5.64 -1.02
C GLU A 75 12.89 -5.46 -2.20
N SER A 76 11.57 -5.43 -1.94
CA SER A 76 10.56 -5.23 -2.98
C SER A 76 10.72 -3.85 -3.67
N ILE A 77 11.00 -2.79 -2.91
CA ILE A 77 11.31 -1.45 -3.43
C ILE A 77 12.60 -1.49 -4.28
N SER A 78 13.63 -2.20 -3.82
CA SER A 78 14.89 -2.32 -4.55
C SER A 78 14.70 -2.98 -5.92
N GLN A 79 13.92 -4.06 -5.98
CA GLN A 79 13.60 -4.75 -7.23
C GLN A 79 12.79 -3.86 -8.19
N LEU A 80 11.89 -3.04 -7.65
CA LEU A 80 11.13 -2.06 -8.42
C LEU A 80 12.05 -0.98 -8.99
N TYR A 81 12.94 -0.40 -8.19
CA TYR A 81 13.87 0.67 -8.59
C TYR A 81 14.92 0.19 -9.59
N CYS A 82 15.31 -1.08 -9.54
CA CYS A 82 16.17 -1.68 -10.55
C CYS A 82 15.44 -2.07 -11.84
N GLY A 83 14.12 -1.95 -11.89
CA GLY A 83 13.30 -2.33 -13.05
C GLY A 83 13.06 -3.84 -13.19
N HIS A 84 13.42 -4.64 -12.18
CA HIS A 84 13.17 -6.08 -12.17
C HIS A 84 11.67 -6.38 -11.99
N LYS A 85 10.91 -5.46 -11.39
CA LYS A 85 9.46 -5.49 -11.31
C LYS A 85 8.88 -4.24 -11.97
N GLN A 86 7.72 -4.39 -12.62
CA GLN A 86 6.99 -3.28 -13.25
C GLN A 86 5.91 -2.71 -12.34
N THR A 87 5.49 -3.51 -11.36
CA THR A 87 4.42 -3.17 -10.42
C THR A 87 4.85 -3.47 -9.01
N PHE A 88 4.32 -2.68 -8.08
CA PHE A 88 4.39 -2.90 -6.65
C PHE A 88 2.99 -3.31 -6.17
N ASP A 89 2.88 -4.39 -5.44
CA ASP A 89 1.64 -4.83 -4.79
C ASP A 89 2.03 -5.62 -3.54
N ASP A 90 2.16 -4.90 -2.43
CA ASP A 90 2.60 -5.44 -1.16
C ASP A 90 1.70 -4.97 -0.02
N GLU A 91 1.49 -5.85 0.96
CA GLU A 91 0.79 -5.56 2.19
C GLU A 91 1.76 -5.52 3.36
N PHE A 92 1.63 -4.51 4.21
CA PHE A 92 2.47 -4.33 5.38
C PHE A 92 1.78 -3.47 6.43
N GLN A 93 2.33 -3.48 7.63
CA GLN A 93 1.86 -2.62 8.69
C GLN A 93 2.59 -1.27 8.67
N MET A 94 1.82 -0.18 8.72
CA MET A 94 2.33 1.19 8.72
C MET A 94 1.87 1.94 9.98
N ARG A 95 2.76 2.77 10.55
CA ARG A 95 2.50 3.50 11.78
C ARG A 95 1.72 4.79 11.49
N ALA A 96 0.56 4.93 12.11
CA ALA A 96 -0.24 6.16 12.14
C ALA A 96 0.38 7.24 13.03
N THR A 97 -0.14 8.46 12.92
CA THR A 97 0.18 9.60 13.80
C THR A 97 -0.06 9.27 15.28
N SER A 98 -1.07 8.45 15.57
CA SER A 98 -1.36 7.95 16.93
C SER A 98 -0.30 7.02 17.52
N GLY A 99 0.68 6.58 16.72
CA GLY A 99 1.67 5.58 17.08
C GLY A 99 1.21 4.13 16.87
N ARG A 100 -0.07 3.88 16.62
CA ARG A 100 -0.62 2.56 16.33
C ARG A 100 -0.21 2.12 14.92
N TYR A 101 0.05 0.83 14.75
CA TYR A 101 0.23 0.21 13.44
C TYR A 101 -1.11 -0.27 12.90
N PHE A 102 -1.33 -0.13 11.60
CA PHE A 102 -2.47 -0.66 10.87
C PHE A 102 -2.04 -1.22 9.51
N TRP A 103 -2.84 -2.15 8.99
CA TRP A 103 -2.54 -2.79 7.73
C TRP A 103 -2.86 -1.89 6.55
N VAL A 104 -1.90 -1.77 5.65
CA VAL A 104 -2.05 -1.11 4.36
C VAL A 104 -1.67 -2.06 3.24
N ARG A 105 -2.28 -1.86 2.08
CA ARG A 105 -1.86 -2.42 0.80
C ARG A 105 -1.36 -1.30 -0.08
N ALA A 106 -0.11 -1.40 -0.51
CA ALA A 106 0.49 -0.45 -1.44
C ALA A 106 0.49 -1.07 -2.83
N ARG A 107 -0.18 -0.41 -3.77
CA ARG A 107 -0.16 -0.77 -5.19
C ARG A 107 0.42 0.37 -6.00
N GLY A 108 1.29 0.06 -6.96
CA GLY A 108 1.90 1.07 -7.80
C GLY A 108 2.50 0.50 -9.06
N ARG A 109 2.82 1.40 -9.98
CA ARG A 109 3.47 1.08 -11.25
C ARG A 109 4.63 2.03 -11.49
N ILE A 110 5.72 1.47 -12.05
CA ILE A 110 6.86 2.28 -12.49
C ILE A 110 6.56 3.01 -13.79
N TYR A 111 7.19 4.16 -13.93
CA TYR A 111 7.34 4.85 -15.20
C TYR A 111 8.81 4.85 -15.60
N GLN A 112 9.08 4.28 -16.77
CA GLN A 112 10.38 4.28 -17.43
C GLN A 112 10.24 5.01 -18.75
N PRO A 113 10.86 6.20 -18.91
CA PRO A 113 10.82 6.94 -20.17
C PRO A 113 11.39 6.11 -21.32
N PRO A 114 10.91 6.31 -22.56
CA PRO A 114 11.50 5.68 -23.74
C PRO A 114 13.00 5.97 -23.82
N GLY A 115 13.80 4.92 -24.00
CA GLY A 115 15.26 5.00 -24.06
C GLY A 115 15.98 5.13 -22.71
N ALA A 116 15.28 5.24 -21.61
CA ALA A 116 15.90 5.21 -20.27
C ALA A 116 16.31 3.79 -19.89
N VAL A 117 17.49 3.64 -19.29
CA VAL A 117 18.01 2.35 -18.81
C VAL A 117 17.29 1.87 -17.54
N ARG A 118 16.76 2.81 -16.74
CA ARG A 118 16.11 2.54 -15.47
C ARG A 118 14.81 3.31 -15.33
N PRO A 119 13.87 2.82 -14.51
CA PRO A 119 12.69 3.59 -14.16
C PRO A 119 13.06 4.88 -13.45
N THR A 120 12.20 5.88 -13.59
CA THR A 120 12.40 7.22 -13.00
C THR A 120 11.38 7.56 -11.95
N HIS A 121 10.17 7.03 -12.05
CA HIS A 121 9.10 7.30 -11.11
C HIS A 121 8.31 6.03 -10.77
N VAL A 122 7.65 6.10 -9.62
CA VAL A 122 6.57 5.16 -9.22
C VAL A 122 5.35 5.98 -8.86
N ILE A 123 4.19 5.63 -9.42
CA ILE A 123 2.91 6.18 -9.03
C ILE A 123 2.02 5.06 -8.49
N GLY A 124 1.27 5.33 -7.43
CA GLY A 124 0.42 4.32 -6.84
C GLY A 124 -0.48 4.84 -5.75
N ILE A 125 -1.21 3.91 -5.15
CA ILE A 125 -2.12 4.14 -4.05
C ILE A 125 -1.78 3.24 -2.87
N LEU A 126 -2.05 3.75 -1.66
CA LEU A 126 -2.11 2.97 -0.43
C LEU A 126 -3.57 2.85 -0.02
N GLU A 127 -3.98 1.67 0.31
CA GLU A 127 -5.31 1.35 0.83
C GLU A 127 -5.20 0.98 2.31
N ASN A 128 -6.08 1.52 3.15
CA ASN A 128 -6.16 1.12 4.55
C ASN A 128 -7.10 -0.08 4.67
N LEU A 129 -6.55 -1.27 4.87
CA LEU A 129 -7.30 -2.52 4.91
C LEU A 129 -8.23 -2.63 6.13
N GLU A 130 -7.99 -1.85 7.19
CA GLU A 130 -8.87 -1.83 8.36
C GLU A 130 -10.14 -1.00 8.12
N GLN A 131 -10.08 0.04 7.28
CA GLN A 131 -11.25 0.83 6.90
C GLN A 131 -12.18 0.05 5.96
N ASP A 132 -11.61 -0.81 5.12
CA ASP A 132 -12.37 -1.64 4.18
C ASP A 132 -12.97 -2.90 4.82
N GLY A 133 -12.84 -3.07 6.14
CA GLY A 133 -13.35 -4.23 6.85
C GLY A 133 -12.58 -5.53 6.59
N GLU A 134 -11.39 -5.45 6.01
CA GLU A 134 -10.54 -6.61 5.73
C GLU A 134 -9.73 -7.07 6.92
N VAL A 135 -9.57 -6.20 7.92
CA VAL A 135 -8.86 -6.49 9.17
C VAL A 135 -9.75 -6.14 10.35
N ASP A 136 -9.84 -7.04 11.30
CA ASP A 136 -10.53 -6.81 12.56
C ASP A 136 -9.78 -5.78 13.42
N ARG A 137 -10.46 -4.71 13.80
CA ARG A 137 -9.85 -3.55 14.47
C ARG A 137 -9.37 -3.84 15.89
N VAL A 138 -9.88 -4.89 16.51
CA VAL A 138 -9.54 -5.25 17.88
C VAL A 138 -8.33 -6.16 17.92
N THR A 139 -8.32 -7.19 17.07
CA THR A 139 -7.27 -8.22 17.07
C THR A 139 -6.15 -7.94 16.08
N GLY A 140 -6.38 -7.08 15.07
CA GLY A 140 -5.45 -6.84 13.96
C GLY A 140 -5.32 -8.04 13.01
N LEU A 141 -6.20 -9.05 13.13
CA LEU A 141 -6.23 -10.22 12.27
C LEU A 141 -7.09 -9.97 11.04
N HIS A 142 -6.81 -10.67 9.95
CA HIS A 142 -7.66 -10.63 8.76
C HIS A 142 -9.05 -11.19 9.06
N THR A 143 -10.08 -10.56 8.50
CA THR A 143 -11.45 -11.05 8.60
C THR A 143 -11.64 -12.33 7.77
N SER A 144 -12.73 -13.06 8.05
CA SER A 144 -13.08 -14.30 7.32
C SER A 144 -13.23 -14.05 5.81
N ASP A 145 -13.78 -12.90 5.41
CA ASP A 145 -13.95 -12.55 4.01
C ASP A 145 -12.61 -12.29 3.31
N ARG A 146 -11.67 -11.67 4.02
CA ARG A 146 -10.30 -11.51 3.53
C ARG A 146 -9.62 -12.87 3.38
N CYS A 147 -9.68 -13.72 4.39
CA CYS A 147 -9.09 -15.07 4.34
C CYS A 147 -9.65 -15.87 3.17
N ARG A 148 -10.97 -15.80 2.93
CA ARG A 148 -11.62 -16.46 1.80
C ARG A 148 -11.04 -15.99 0.47
N ARG A 149 -10.94 -14.67 0.24
CA ARG A 149 -10.38 -14.09 -1.00
C ARG A 149 -8.92 -14.51 -1.23
N VAL A 150 -8.11 -14.56 -0.17
CA VAL A 150 -6.72 -15.04 -0.26
C VAL A 150 -6.68 -16.49 -0.71
N VAL A 151 -7.50 -17.36 -0.11
CA VAL A 151 -7.58 -18.78 -0.48
C VAL A 151 -8.04 -18.94 -1.94
N GLU A 152 -9.09 -18.21 -2.35
CA GLU A 152 -9.59 -18.23 -3.74
C GLU A 152 -8.50 -17.79 -4.73
N SER A 153 -7.72 -16.76 -4.40
CA SER A 153 -6.59 -16.30 -5.20
C SER A 153 -5.50 -17.36 -5.33
N LEU A 154 -5.12 -18.01 -4.23
CA LEU A 154 -4.12 -19.11 -4.24
C LEU A 154 -4.57 -20.29 -5.09
N ILE A 155 -5.85 -20.63 -5.05
CA ILE A 155 -6.45 -21.66 -5.90
C ILE A 155 -6.37 -21.26 -7.37
N ALA A 156 -6.80 -20.04 -7.70
CA ALA A 156 -6.82 -19.53 -9.08
C ALA A 156 -5.42 -19.47 -9.71
N HIS A 157 -4.38 -19.22 -8.93
CA HIS A 157 -2.99 -19.18 -9.41
C HIS A 157 -2.24 -20.51 -9.29
N GLY A 158 -2.92 -21.61 -8.96
CA GLY A 158 -2.32 -22.94 -8.85
C GLY A 158 -1.35 -23.12 -7.65
N GLN A 159 -1.38 -22.22 -6.69
CA GLN A 159 -0.49 -22.24 -5.52
C GLN A 159 -1.10 -23.00 -4.32
N ALA A 160 -2.32 -23.46 -4.43
CA ALA A 160 -3.04 -24.15 -3.34
C ALA A 160 -2.34 -25.43 -2.85
N GLN A 161 -1.56 -26.09 -3.70
CA GLN A 161 -0.82 -27.31 -3.32
C GLN A 161 0.30 -27.06 -2.29
N GLN A 162 0.72 -25.82 -2.12
CA GLN A 162 1.78 -25.41 -1.18
C GLN A 162 1.23 -24.84 0.14
N CYS A 163 -0.10 -24.82 0.28
CA CYS A 163 -0.77 -24.15 1.40
C CYS A 163 -1.58 -25.17 2.22
N GLY A 164 -1.58 -25.01 3.54
CA GLY A 164 -2.46 -25.69 4.46
C GLY A 164 -3.38 -24.71 5.16
N ILE A 165 -4.61 -25.11 5.45
CA ILE A 165 -5.54 -24.34 6.26
C ILE A 165 -5.68 -25.03 7.62
N LEU A 166 -5.46 -24.25 8.69
CA LEU A 166 -5.65 -24.71 10.06
C LEU A 166 -6.79 -23.90 10.68
N LEU A 167 -7.83 -24.57 11.12
CA LEU A 167 -8.98 -23.96 11.78
C LEU A 167 -8.93 -24.24 13.28
N PHE A 168 -8.93 -23.17 14.07
CA PHE A 168 -9.07 -23.26 15.53
C PHE A 168 -10.43 -22.69 15.93
N ASN A 169 -11.06 -23.33 16.90
CA ASN A 169 -12.24 -22.82 17.56
C ASN A 169 -12.04 -22.91 19.09
N ILE A 170 -12.60 -21.95 19.81
CA ILE A 170 -12.64 -21.97 21.28
C ILE A 170 -14.04 -22.43 21.67
N ASP A 171 -14.12 -23.54 22.36
CA ASP A 171 -15.39 -24.06 22.86
C ASP A 171 -16.03 -23.04 23.81
N ASP A 172 -17.33 -22.87 23.69
CA ASP A 172 -18.12 -21.93 24.51
C ASP A 172 -17.69 -20.45 24.43
N PHE A 173 -17.00 -20.01 23.35
CA PHE A 173 -16.50 -18.65 23.22
C PHE A 173 -17.60 -17.59 23.42
N THR A 174 -18.80 -17.83 22.93
CA THR A 174 -19.97 -16.95 23.14
C THR A 174 -20.30 -16.79 24.62
N ARG A 175 -20.19 -17.83 25.39
CA ARG A 175 -20.45 -17.81 26.83
C ARG A 175 -19.34 -17.07 27.58
N ILE A 176 -18.08 -17.22 27.16
CA ILE A 176 -16.96 -16.49 27.74
C ILE A 176 -17.14 -14.98 27.50
N ASN A 177 -17.46 -14.54 26.29
CA ASN A 177 -17.70 -13.13 25.96
C ASN A 177 -18.92 -12.50 26.65
N MET A 178 -19.86 -13.29 27.17
CA MET A 178 -20.99 -12.78 27.95
C MET A 178 -20.64 -12.57 29.43
N LEU A 179 -19.52 -13.11 29.90
CA LEU A 179 -19.11 -13.07 31.31
C LEU A 179 -18.07 -11.95 31.59
N TYR A 180 -17.48 -11.36 30.56
CA TYR A 180 -16.49 -10.27 30.60
C TYR A 180 -16.86 -9.14 29.64
#